data_b97e4eafaa9e6576e6c07fffc1240a19
#
_entry.id   b97e4eafaa9e6576e6c07fffc1240a19
#
_cell.length_a   1.000
_cell.length_b   1.000
_cell.length_c   1.000
_cell.angle_alpha   90.00
_cell.angle_beta   90.00
_cell.angle_gamma   90.00
#
_symmetry.space_group_name_H-M   'P 1'
#
loop_
_entity.id
_entity.type
_entity.pdbx_description
1 polymer ?
#
loop_
_entity_poly.entity_id
_entity_poly.type
_entity_poly.pdbx_seq_one_letter_code
_entity_poly.pdbx_strand_id
1 'polypeptide(L)'
;MFRNVAELVQLAETNQVKIAEIMIRQEIEVSGLTREEIIAKMDKNLTVMEQAVERGLRGVHSHTGLTGGDAVLIQNYIKSGKALGGEVLLDAVSKAVATNEVNAAMGVICATPTAGSAGVVPGTLFAVKEKLQPTREEMIEFLFTAAAFGFVVANNASISGAAGGCQAEVGSASGMAAAAIVELAGGTAQQAAEAMAITLKNMLGLVCDPVAGLVEVPCVKRNAMGASNAITAADMALAGVTSRIPCDEVIHAMFLIGQSMPSSLRETAEGGLAATPTGRRLEQEIFGNGNTVKLKNLIIT
;
A
#
# COMPACT_ATOMS: atom_id res chain seq x y z
N MET A 1 -17.61 -13.76 11.78
CA MET A 1 -16.75 -12.55 11.62
C MET A 1 -15.40 -12.81 12.28
N PHE A 2 -14.29 -12.35 11.69
CA PHE A 2 -12.95 -12.38 12.30
C PHE A 2 -12.58 -10.99 12.85
N ARG A 3 -11.71 -10.96 13.88
CA ARG A 3 -11.24 -9.75 14.55
C ARG A 3 -9.73 -9.56 14.45
N ASN A 4 -9.00 -10.63 14.21
CA ASN A 4 -7.54 -10.68 14.15
C ASN A 4 -7.08 -11.66 13.07
N VAL A 5 -5.79 -11.67 12.77
CA VAL A 5 -5.21 -12.52 11.73
C VAL A 5 -5.29 -14.00 12.08
N ALA A 6 -5.11 -14.35 13.35
CA ALA A 6 -5.20 -15.75 13.80
C ALA A 6 -6.60 -16.32 13.55
N GLU A 7 -7.67 -15.57 13.88
CA GLU A 7 -9.05 -15.96 13.59
C GLU A 7 -9.31 -16.05 12.07
N LEU A 8 -8.78 -15.11 11.28
CA LEU A 8 -8.91 -15.12 9.82
C LEU A 8 -8.30 -16.38 9.21
N VAL A 9 -7.07 -16.72 9.61
CA VAL A 9 -6.37 -17.94 9.18
C VAL A 9 -7.15 -19.18 9.59
N GLN A 10 -7.57 -19.27 10.86
CA GLN A 10 -8.34 -20.40 11.37
C GLN A 10 -9.65 -20.60 10.60
N LEU A 11 -10.36 -19.52 10.27
CA LEU A 11 -11.61 -19.61 9.50
C LEU A 11 -11.36 -20.10 8.07
N ALA A 12 -10.30 -19.62 7.42
CA ALA A 12 -9.94 -20.07 6.07
C ALA A 12 -9.59 -21.56 6.06
N GLU A 13 -8.76 -22.02 7.00
CA GLU A 13 -8.34 -23.41 7.11
C GLU A 13 -9.50 -24.34 7.50
N THR A 14 -10.30 -23.98 8.51
CA THR A 14 -11.43 -24.79 8.98
C THR A 14 -12.49 -24.97 7.90
N ASN A 15 -12.78 -23.92 7.12
CA ASN A 15 -13.75 -23.97 6.03
C ASN A 15 -13.16 -24.47 4.71
N GLN A 16 -11.85 -24.67 4.63
CA GLN A 16 -11.12 -25.04 3.41
C GLN A 16 -11.40 -24.09 2.24
N VAL A 17 -11.37 -22.80 2.51
CA VAL A 17 -11.60 -21.72 1.52
C VAL A 17 -10.47 -20.71 1.56
N LYS A 18 -10.38 -19.89 0.52
CA LYS A 18 -9.45 -18.74 0.45
C LYS A 18 -9.81 -17.68 1.50
N ILE A 19 -8.83 -16.89 1.91
CA ILE A 19 -9.03 -15.69 2.75
C ILE A 19 -9.99 -14.71 2.08
N ALA A 20 -9.86 -14.52 0.76
CA ALA A 20 -10.80 -13.73 -0.04
C ALA A 20 -12.26 -14.10 0.23
N GLU A 21 -12.57 -15.41 0.27
CA GLU A 21 -13.92 -15.89 0.51
C GLU A 21 -14.41 -15.56 1.94
N ILE A 22 -13.53 -15.63 2.94
CA ILE A 22 -13.87 -15.23 4.31
C ILE A 22 -14.24 -13.76 4.37
N MET A 23 -13.46 -12.89 3.67
CA MET A 23 -13.74 -11.46 3.60
C MET A 23 -15.05 -11.16 2.87
N ILE A 24 -15.32 -11.83 1.75
CA ILE A 24 -16.58 -11.67 1.01
C ILE A 24 -17.78 -12.03 1.89
N ARG A 25 -17.72 -13.15 2.61
CA ARG A 25 -18.79 -13.56 3.54
C ARG A 25 -19.02 -12.53 4.64
N GLN A 26 -17.94 -12.02 5.21
CA GLN A 26 -18.03 -10.97 6.24
C GLN A 26 -18.65 -9.69 5.68
N GLU A 27 -18.28 -9.28 4.48
CA GLU A 27 -18.83 -8.08 3.83
C GLU A 27 -20.33 -8.24 3.53
N ILE A 28 -20.77 -9.42 3.09
CA ILE A 28 -22.21 -9.75 2.91
C ILE A 28 -22.96 -9.58 4.23
N GLU A 29 -22.42 -10.16 5.32
CA GLU A 29 -23.05 -10.14 6.65
C GLU A 29 -23.16 -8.71 7.20
N VAL A 30 -22.12 -7.88 6.99
CA VAL A 30 -22.06 -6.52 7.55
C VAL A 30 -22.85 -5.52 6.70
N SER A 31 -22.74 -5.59 5.38
CA SER A 31 -23.36 -4.60 4.48
C SER A 31 -24.79 -4.95 4.10
N GLY A 32 -25.18 -6.23 4.19
CA GLY A 32 -26.47 -6.73 3.72
C GLY A 32 -26.59 -6.76 2.18
N LEU A 33 -25.50 -6.49 1.46
CA LEU A 33 -25.47 -6.56 -0.01
C LEU A 33 -25.35 -8.01 -0.48
N THR A 34 -25.79 -8.26 -1.73
CA THR A 34 -25.58 -9.56 -2.36
C THR A 34 -24.10 -9.75 -2.73
N ARG A 35 -23.72 -11.01 -2.96
CA ARG A 35 -22.36 -11.35 -3.41
C ARG A 35 -22.04 -10.64 -4.74
N GLU A 36 -22.97 -10.64 -5.67
CA GLU A 36 -22.83 -10.02 -6.98
C GLU A 36 -22.59 -8.51 -6.88
N GLU A 37 -23.30 -7.83 -5.98
CA GLU A 37 -23.12 -6.39 -5.74
C GLU A 37 -21.74 -6.08 -5.12
N ILE A 38 -21.28 -6.91 -4.19
CA ILE A 38 -19.96 -6.76 -3.56
C ILE A 38 -18.84 -6.99 -4.58
N ILE A 39 -18.92 -8.05 -5.37
CA ILE A 39 -17.98 -8.35 -6.44
C ILE A 39 -17.96 -7.21 -7.47
N ALA A 40 -19.12 -6.70 -7.88
CA ALA A 40 -19.21 -5.61 -8.85
C ALA A 40 -18.60 -4.29 -8.31
N LYS A 41 -18.68 -4.02 -7.00
CA LYS A 41 -18.00 -2.88 -6.38
C LYS A 41 -16.49 -3.05 -6.41
N MET A 42 -15.99 -4.24 -6.07
CA MET A 42 -14.56 -4.52 -6.10
C MET A 42 -14.00 -4.49 -7.52
N ASP A 43 -14.76 -4.95 -8.52
CA ASP A 43 -14.40 -4.87 -9.92
C ASP A 43 -14.26 -3.42 -10.42
N LYS A 44 -15.11 -2.51 -9.95
CA LYS A 44 -14.93 -1.07 -10.20
C LYS A 44 -13.63 -0.53 -9.59
N ASN A 45 -13.29 -0.95 -8.37
CA ASN A 45 -12.02 -0.56 -7.75
C ASN A 45 -10.83 -1.08 -8.55
N LEU A 46 -10.87 -2.34 -8.98
CA LEU A 46 -9.86 -2.94 -9.86
C LEU A 46 -9.70 -2.14 -11.16
N THR A 47 -10.81 -1.75 -11.79
CA THR A 47 -10.80 -0.93 -13.01
C THR A 47 -10.15 0.44 -12.78
N VAL A 48 -10.43 1.10 -11.64
CA VAL A 48 -9.77 2.37 -11.26
C VAL A 48 -8.27 2.17 -11.09
N MET A 49 -7.86 1.08 -10.44
CA MET A 49 -6.43 0.76 -10.26
C MET A 49 -5.72 0.53 -11.61
N GLU A 50 -6.35 -0.22 -12.53
CA GLU A 50 -5.83 -0.43 -13.90
C GLU A 50 -5.60 0.91 -14.60
N GLN A 51 -6.63 1.77 -14.61
CA GLN A 51 -6.56 3.08 -15.26
C GLN A 51 -5.51 4.00 -14.63
N ALA A 52 -5.35 3.96 -13.31
CA ALA A 52 -4.34 4.76 -12.62
C ALA A 52 -2.91 4.33 -13.01
N VAL A 53 -2.64 3.01 -12.98
CA VAL A 53 -1.34 2.48 -13.42
C VAL A 53 -1.04 2.85 -14.87
N GLU A 54 -1.99 2.57 -15.79
CA GLU A 54 -1.81 2.91 -17.20
C GLU A 54 -1.56 4.39 -17.45
N ARG A 55 -2.30 5.26 -16.75
CA ARG A 55 -2.13 6.71 -16.86
C ARG A 55 -0.74 7.14 -16.38
N GLY A 56 -0.29 6.64 -15.23
CA GLY A 56 1.02 6.96 -14.67
C GLY A 56 2.17 6.48 -15.55
N LEU A 57 2.04 5.27 -16.13
CA LEU A 57 3.05 4.72 -17.05
C LEU A 57 3.17 5.50 -18.37
N ARG A 58 2.17 6.29 -18.76
CA ARG A 58 2.28 7.24 -19.88
C ARG A 58 3.01 8.55 -19.53
N GLY A 59 3.24 8.76 -18.24
CA GLY A 59 3.88 9.96 -17.70
C GLY A 59 2.88 11.02 -17.27
N VAL A 60 2.96 11.39 -16.00
CA VAL A 60 2.21 12.48 -15.39
C VAL A 60 3.15 13.31 -14.53
N HIS A 61 2.77 14.56 -14.26
CA HIS A 61 3.52 15.45 -13.37
C HIS A 61 2.56 16.10 -12.38
N SER A 62 3.01 16.27 -11.13
CA SER A 62 2.26 16.99 -10.11
C SER A 62 2.22 18.49 -10.44
N HIS A 63 1.20 19.18 -9.90
CA HIS A 63 1.09 20.64 -10.06
C HIS A 63 2.23 21.41 -9.39
N THR A 64 2.86 20.83 -8.37
CA THR A 64 4.00 21.42 -7.67
C THR A 64 5.31 21.23 -8.43
N GLY A 65 5.39 20.29 -9.35
CA GLY A 65 6.61 19.87 -10.02
C GLY A 65 7.57 19.03 -9.16
N LEU A 66 7.18 18.65 -7.92
CA LEU A 66 8.05 17.86 -7.04
C LEU A 66 8.17 16.40 -7.48
N THR A 67 7.17 15.88 -8.19
CA THR A 67 7.15 14.48 -8.64
C THR A 67 6.50 14.36 -10.01
N GLY A 68 6.87 13.31 -10.75
CA GLY A 68 6.31 12.96 -12.04
C GLY A 68 7.35 12.47 -13.04
N GLY A 69 6.94 11.48 -13.85
CA GLY A 69 7.79 10.88 -14.88
C GLY A 69 8.74 9.79 -14.39
N ASP A 70 8.87 9.55 -13.09
CA ASP A 70 9.77 8.53 -12.54
C ASP A 70 9.35 7.12 -12.97
N ALA A 71 8.04 6.84 -13.04
CA ALA A 71 7.52 5.56 -13.53
C ALA A 71 7.99 5.26 -14.95
N VAL A 72 8.00 6.26 -15.83
CA VAL A 72 8.48 6.13 -17.21
C VAL A 72 9.98 5.85 -17.25
N LEU A 73 10.77 6.54 -16.41
CA LEU A 73 12.21 6.30 -16.30
C LEU A 73 12.51 4.87 -15.88
N ILE A 74 11.78 4.34 -14.88
CA ILE A 74 11.94 2.98 -14.40
C ILE A 74 11.56 1.96 -15.50
N GLN A 75 10.44 2.16 -16.21
CA GLN A 75 10.05 1.32 -17.33
C GLN A 75 11.09 1.27 -18.46
N ASN A 76 11.67 2.44 -18.79
CA ASN A 76 12.75 2.50 -19.79
C ASN A 76 14.01 1.74 -19.31
N TYR A 77 14.30 1.81 -18.01
CA TYR A 77 15.43 1.07 -17.43
C TYR A 77 15.18 -0.45 -17.46
N ILE A 78 13.97 -0.93 -17.16
CA ILE A 78 13.58 -2.33 -17.30
C ILE A 78 13.82 -2.82 -18.74
N LYS A 79 13.32 -2.06 -19.73
CA LYS A 79 13.47 -2.37 -21.15
C LYS A 79 14.93 -2.44 -21.62
N SER A 80 15.85 -1.81 -20.91
CA SER A 80 17.29 -1.88 -21.22
C SER A 80 17.93 -3.23 -20.85
N GLY A 81 17.22 -4.12 -20.14
CA GLY A 81 17.71 -5.41 -19.67
C GLY A 81 18.77 -5.32 -18.55
N LYS A 82 18.97 -4.15 -17.94
CA LYS A 82 20.00 -3.90 -16.91
C LYS A 82 19.47 -3.95 -15.48
N ALA A 83 18.19 -4.31 -15.29
CA ALA A 83 17.53 -4.32 -14.00
C ALA A 83 18.20 -5.31 -13.02
N LEU A 84 18.79 -4.81 -11.93
CA LEU A 84 19.51 -5.62 -10.95
C LEU A 84 18.57 -6.47 -10.08
N GLY A 85 17.40 -5.95 -9.74
CA GLY A 85 16.39 -6.62 -8.90
C GLY A 85 15.46 -7.60 -9.65
N GLY A 86 15.69 -7.80 -10.94
CA GLY A 86 14.80 -8.57 -11.81
C GLY A 86 13.59 -7.77 -12.29
N GLU A 87 12.91 -8.30 -13.32
CA GLU A 87 11.84 -7.59 -14.03
C GLU A 87 10.60 -7.42 -13.17
N VAL A 88 10.12 -8.48 -12.53
CA VAL A 88 8.86 -8.46 -11.74
C VAL A 88 8.94 -7.45 -10.59
N LEU A 89 10.04 -7.45 -9.84
CA LEU A 89 10.21 -6.54 -8.71
C LEU A 89 10.27 -5.09 -9.19
N LEU A 90 11.03 -4.82 -10.25
CA LEU A 90 11.17 -3.44 -10.75
C LEU A 90 9.91 -2.95 -11.47
N ASP A 91 9.14 -3.85 -12.07
CA ASP A 91 7.83 -3.54 -12.64
C ASP A 91 6.81 -3.17 -11.56
N ALA A 92 6.83 -3.88 -10.41
CA ALA A 92 6.02 -3.49 -9.25
C ALA A 92 6.40 -2.10 -8.72
N VAL A 93 7.68 -1.80 -8.64
CA VAL A 93 8.19 -0.47 -8.28
C VAL A 93 7.67 0.59 -9.24
N SER A 94 7.80 0.35 -10.55
CA SER A 94 7.33 1.28 -11.57
C SER A 94 5.82 1.55 -11.50
N LYS A 95 5.02 0.48 -11.35
CA LYS A 95 3.56 0.59 -11.28
C LYS A 95 3.08 1.22 -9.97
N ALA A 96 3.78 0.97 -8.86
CA ALA A 96 3.52 1.64 -7.59
C ALA A 96 3.81 3.15 -7.67
N VAL A 97 4.94 3.53 -8.27
CA VAL A 97 5.29 4.92 -8.56
C VAL A 97 4.26 5.55 -9.48
N ALA A 98 3.88 4.87 -10.58
CA ALA A 98 2.89 5.36 -11.55
C ALA A 98 1.56 5.75 -10.88
N THR A 99 1.03 4.88 -10.02
CA THR A 99 -0.23 5.16 -9.29
C THR A 99 -0.08 6.38 -8.39
N ASN A 100 1.03 6.50 -7.65
CA ASN A 100 1.23 7.62 -6.74
C ASN A 100 1.55 8.93 -7.47
N GLU A 101 2.19 8.90 -8.62
CA GLU A 101 2.32 10.08 -9.48
C GLU A 101 0.96 10.55 -9.99
N VAL A 102 0.04 9.63 -10.32
CA VAL A 102 -1.35 9.98 -10.67
C VAL A 102 -2.06 10.62 -9.49
N ASN A 103 -1.89 10.10 -8.27
CA ASN A 103 -2.42 10.71 -7.06
C ASN A 103 -1.88 12.14 -6.85
N ALA A 104 -0.56 12.32 -6.96
CA ALA A 104 0.08 13.64 -6.85
C ALA A 104 -0.36 14.64 -7.94
N ALA A 105 -0.70 14.13 -9.13
CA ALA A 105 -1.26 14.90 -10.24
C ALA A 105 -2.79 15.08 -10.15
N MET A 106 -3.40 14.91 -8.96
CA MET A 106 -4.85 15.03 -8.70
C MET A 106 -5.71 14.13 -9.59
N GLY A 107 -5.19 12.96 -9.94
CA GLY A 107 -5.93 11.94 -10.67
C GLY A 107 -6.74 11.01 -9.76
N VAL A 108 -7.61 10.21 -10.36
CA VAL A 108 -8.43 9.24 -9.64
C VAL A 108 -7.58 8.01 -9.32
N ILE A 109 -7.57 7.61 -8.06
CA ILE A 109 -6.92 6.39 -7.54
C ILE A 109 -7.87 5.67 -6.57
N CYS A 110 -7.54 4.44 -6.22
CA CYS A 110 -8.20 3.71 -5.16
C CYS A 110 -7.30 3.69 -3.92
N ALA A 111 -7.80 4.21 -2.79
CA ALA A 111 -7.05 4.20 -1.53
C ALA A 111 -6.87 2.77 -1.00
N THR A 112 -5.62 2.40 -0.67
CA THR A 112 -5.26 1.06 -0.18
C THR A 112 -4.09 1.12 0.82
N PRO A 113 -4.33 1.21 2.14
CA PRO A 113 -5.60 1.59 2.76
C PRO A 113 -5.86 3.11 2.71
N THR A 114 -4.86 3.94 2.37
CA THR A 114 -4.96 5.40 2.24
C THR A 114 -4.53 5.86 0.84
N ALA A 115 -4.78 7.13 0.51
CA ALA A 115 -4.32 7.72 -0.74
C ALA A 115 -2.79 7.77 -0.81
N GLY A 116 -2.11 8.02 0.33
CA GLY A 116 -0.65 8.08 0.39
C GLY A 116 0.06 6.75 0.10
N SER A 117 -0.62 5.64 0.29
CA SER A 117 -0.11 4.28 0.01
C SER A 117 -0.78 3.58 -1.17
N ALA A 118 -1.58 4.31 -1.95
CA ALA A 118 -2.43 3.77 -3.01
C ALA A 118 -1.69 3.01 -4.13
N GLY A 119 -0.38 3.20 -4.25
CA GLY A 119 0.43 2.55 -5.29
C GLY A 119 0.84 1.11 -4.99
N VAL A 120 0.93 0.72 -3.72
CA VAL A 120 1.53 -0.56 -3.34
C VAL A 120 0.71 -1.75 -3.83
N VAL A 121 -0.58 -1.80 -3.51
CA VAL A 121 -1.47 -2.92 -3.87
C VAL A 121 -1.61 -3.08 -5.38
N PRO A 122 -1.99 -2.05 -6.17
CA PRO A 122 -2.07 -2.20 -7.62
C PRO A 122 -0.69 -2.44 -8.26
N GLY A 123 0.37 -1.78 -7.77
CA GLY A 123 1.71 -1.95 -8.29
C GLY A 123 2.18 -3.41 -8.24
N THR A 124 1.95 -4.06 -7.11
CA THR A 124 2.29 -5.48 -6.92
C THR A 124 1.38 -6.41 -7.72
N LEU A 125 0.04 -6.21 -7.68
CA LEU A 125 -0.92 -7.03 -8.41
C LEU A 125 -0.59 -7.08 -9.90
N PHE A 126 -0.43 -5.92 -10.54
CA PHE A 126 -0.19 -5.85 -11.98
C PHE A 126 1.23 -6.24 -12.40
N ALA A 127 2.19 -6.30 -11.47
CA ALA A 127 3.50 -6.87 -11.75
C ALA A 127 3.49 -8.40 -11.68
N VAL A 128 2.89 -8.99 -10.63
CA VAL A 128 2.81 -10.45 -10.52
C VAL A 128 1.84 -11.06 -11.54
N LYS A 129 0.88 -10.28 -12.05
CA LYS A 129 -0.06 -10.67 -13.11
C LYS A 129 0.66 -11.25 -14.33
N GLU A 130 1.78 -10.65 -14.75
CA GLU A 130 2.54 -11.12 -15.92
C GLU A 130 3.11 -12.53 -15.71
N LYS A 131 3.47 -12.88 -14.49
CA LYS A 131 4.03 -14.20 -14.15
C LYS A 131 2.96 -15.23 -13.80
N LEU A 132 1.94 -14.83 -13.02
CA LEU A 132 0.92 -15.73 -12.49
C LEU A 132 -0.30 -15.90 -13.42
N GLN A 133 -0.50 -14.99 -14.37
CA GLN A 133 -1.59 -15.01 -15.36
C GLN A 133 -2.99 -15.20 -14.74
N PRO A 134 -3.34 -14.44 -13.67
CA PRO A 134 -4.63 -14.59 -12.99
C PRO A 134 -5.78 -14.16 -13.90
N THR A 135 -6.93 -14.80 -13.72
CA THR A 135 -8.20 -14.33 -14.27
C THR A 135 -8.63 -13.03 -13.61
N ARG A 136 -9.66 -12.37 -14.17
CA ARG A 136 -10.20 -11.16 -13.54
C ARG A 136 -10.81 -11.45 -12.17
N GLU A 137 -11.48 -12.59 -12.03
CA GLU A 137 -12.02 -13.05 -10.75
C GLU A 137 -10.93 -13.24 -9.71
N GLU A 138 -9.81 -13.86 -10.06
CA GLU A 138 -8.66 -14.04 -9.16
C GLU A 138 -8.00 -12.70 -8.78
N MET A 139 -7.98 -11.71 -9.67
CA MET A 139 -7.54 -10.35 -9.32
C MET A 139 -8.50 -9.66 -8.35
N ILE A 140 -9.80 -9.89 -8.46
CA ILE A 140 -10.81 -9.41 -7.51
C ILE A 140 -10.63 -10.11 -6.16
N GLU A 141 -10.43 -11.43 -6.14
CA GLU A 141 -10.10 -12.17 -4.91
C GLU A 141 -8.83 -11.64 -4.23
N PHE A 142 -7.77 -11.35 -4.99
CA PHE A 142 -6.57 -10.70 -4.47
C PHE A 142 -6.90 -9.42 -3.69
N LEU A 143 -7.79 -8.58 -4.22
CA LEU A 143 -8.20 -7.36 -3.53
C LEU A 143 -9.00 -7.63 -2.26
N PHE A 144 -9.83 -8.68 -2.24
CA PHE A 144 -10.52 -9.09 -1.00
C PHE A 144 -9.56 -9.66 0.04
N THR A 145 -8.55 -10.41 -0.37
CA THR A 145 -7.50 -10.88 0.55
C THR A 145 -6.73 -9.69 1.13
N ALA A 146 -6.30 -8.76 0.30
CA ALA A 146 -5.67 -7.52 0.76
C ALA A 146 -6.58 -6.75 1.73
N ALA A 147 -7.88 -6.64 1.42
CA ALA A 147 -8.87 -5.99 2.27
C ALA A 147 -9.04 -6.69 3.63
N ALA A 148 -9.01 -8.04 3.68
CA ALA A 148 -9.12 -8.79 4.92
C ALA A 148 -8.01 -8.43 5.91
N PHE A 149 -6.77 -8.41 5.45
CA PHE A 149 -5.63 -8.00 6.27
C PHE A 149 -5.67 -6.52 6.64
N GLY A 150 -6.05 -5.66 5.70
CA GLY A 150 -6.25 -4.23 5.95
C GLY A 150 -7.32 -3.95 7.00
N PHE A 151 -8.41 -4.71 6.97
CA PHE A 151 -9.49 -4.65 7.98
C PHE A 151 -8.96 -4.96 9.39
N VAL A 152 -8.13 -6.00 9.54
CA VAL A 152 -7.52 -6.33 10.84
C VAL A 152 -6.65 -5.17 11.34
N VAL A 153 -5.80 -4.59 10.49
CA VAL A 153 -4.94 -3.46 10.88
C VAL A 153 -5.78 -2.24 11.26
N ALA A 154 -6.80 -1.91 10.48
CA ALA A 154 -7.67 -0.76 10.73
C ALA A 154 -8.38 -0.85 12.09
N ASN A 155 -8.78 -2.06 12.50
CA ASN A 155 -9.51 -2.28 13.75
C ASN A 155 -8.60 -2.46 14.98
N ASN A 156 -7.38 -2.96 14.82
CA ASN A 156 -6.50 -3.29 15.94
C ASN A 156 -5.30 -2.34 16.10
N ALA A 157 -5.06 -1.47 15.11
CA ALA A 157 -3.96 -0.50 15.13
C ALA A 157 -4.41 0.81 14.48
N SER A 158 -3.62 1.32 13.54
CA SER A 158 -3.94 2.48 12.71
C SER A 158 -3.44 2.25 11.28
N ILE A 159 -4.16 2.83 10.33
CA ILE A 159 -3.77 2.85 8.91
C ILE A 159 -3.36 4.25 8.44
N SER A 160 -3.33 5.24 9.31
CA SER A 160 -3.06 6.66 8.99
C SER A 160 -1.64 7.06 9.35
N GLY A 161 -0.97 7.79 8.47
CA GLY A 161 0.33 8.41 8.71
C GLY A 161 0.29 9.40 9.87
N ALA A 162 -0.80 10.14 10.03
CA ALA A 162 -1.03 11.09 11.11
C ALA A 162 -1.15 10.41 12.49
N ALA A 163 -1.69 9.19 12.55
CA ALA A 163 -1.85 8.47 13.80
C ALA A 163 -0.62 7.61 14.16
N GLY A 164 0.01 6.97 13.18
CA GLY A 164 1.03 5.95 13.44
C GLY A 164 2.29 6.03 12.58
N GLY A 165 2.50 7.11 11.84
CA GLY A 165 3.62 7.22 10.90
C GLY A 165 3.39 6.44 9.59
N CYS A 166 4.35 6.52 8.69
CA CYS A 166 4.27 5.84 7.39
C CYS A 166 4.29 4.30 7.52
N GLN A 167 4.77 3.76 8.64
CA GLN A 167 4.64 2.33 8.97
C GLN A 167 3.18 1.87 8.99
N ALA A 168 2.27 2.71 9.54
CA ALA A 168 0.85 2.43 9.59
C ALA A 168 0.20 2.51 8.21
N GLU A 169 0.68 3.35 7.34
CA GLU A 169 0.14 3.62 6.01
C GLU A 169 0.77 2.70 4.95
N VAL A 170 2.02 2.95 4.57
CA VAL A 170 2.74 2.17 3.55
C VAL A 170 3.07 0.77 4.07
N GLY A 171 3.37 0.63 5.38
CA GLY A 171 3.59 -0.69 5.99
C GLY A 171 2.36 -1.58 5.90
N SER A 172 1.17 -1.05 6.23
CA SER A 172 -0.09 -1.79 6.08
C SER A 172 -0.37 -2.17 4.63
N ALA A 173 -0.25 -1.22 3.69
CA ALA A 173 -0.42 -1.49 2.26
C ALA A 173 0.53 -2.59 1.76
N SER A 174 1.79 -2.55 2.21
CA SER A 174 2.80 -3.54 1.88
C SER A 174 2.46 -4.93 2.43
N GLY A 175 2.01 -5.01 3.70
CA GLY A 175 1.55 -6.25 4.31
C GLY A 175 0.30 -6.83 3.65
N MET A 176 -0.68 -5.99 3.34
CA MET A 176 -1.89 -6.35 2.57
C MET A 176 -1.52 -6.97 1.22
N ALA A 177 -0.61 -6.33 0.50
CA ALA A 177 -0.15 -6.79 -0.81
C ALA A 177 0.63 -8.11 -0.70
N ALA A 178 1.54 -8.24 0.28
CA ALA A 178 2.32 -9.45 0.49
C ALA A 178 1.44 -10.68 0.75
N ALA A 179 0.45 -10.55 1.64
CA ALA A 179 -0.50 -11.61 1.95
C ALA A 179 -1.34 -12.00 0.71
N ALA A 180 -1.81 -11.01 -0.05
CA ALA A 180 -2.59 -11.25 -1.26
C ALA A 180 -1.77 -11.90 -2.39
N ILE A 181 -0.48 -11.56 -2.54
CA ILE A 181 0.43 -12.22 -3.47
C ILE A 181 0.57 -13.71 -3.10
N VAL A 182 0.74 -14.01 -1.81
CA VAL A 182 0.88 -15.39 -1.34
C VAL A 182 -0.34 -16.23 -1.69
N GLU A 183 -1.54 -15.74 -1.40
CA GLU A 183 -2.77 -16.48 -1.74
C GLU A 183 -2.96 -16.62 -3.26
N LEU A 184 -2.69 -15.57 -4.03
CA LEU A 184 -2.78 -15.60 -5.49
C LEU A 184 -1.79 -16.61 -6.11
N ALA A 185 -0.61 -16.76 -5.51
CA ALA A 185 0.42 -17.72 -5.92
C ALA A 185 0.14 -19.16 -5.42
N GLY A 186 -0.99 -19.41 -4.77
CA GLY A 186 -1.38 -20.73 -4.27
C GLY A 186 -0.80 -21.10 -2.90
N GLY A 187 -0.27 -20.13 -2.16
CA GLY A 187 0.17 -20.31 -0.77
C GLY A 187 -0.98 -20.47 0.20
N THR A 188 -0.68 -20.96 1.40
CA THR A 188 -1.67 -21.16 2.47
C THR A 188 -2.04 -19.87 3.18
N ALA A 189 -3.17 -19.87 3.90
CA ALA A 189 -3.60 -18.75 4.75
C ALA A 189 -2.54 -18.41 5.82
N GLN A 190 -1.88 -19.44 6.39
CA GLN A 190 -0.77 -19.23 7.32
C GLN A 190 0.42 -18.55 6.66
N GLN A 191 0.81 -18.96 5.45
CA GLN A 191 1.90 -18.31 4.71
C GLN A 191 1.56 -16.84 4.37
N ALA A 192 0.30 -16.54 4.07
CA ALA A 192 -0.15 -15.15 3.87
C ALA A 192 0.04 -14.30 5.13
N ALA A 193 -0.30 -14.85 6.31
CA ALA A 193 -0.07 -14.19 7.60
C ALA A 193 1.43 -14.01 7.90
N GLU A 194 2.27 -15.00 7.56
CA GLU A 194 3.73 -14.88 7.70
C GLU A 194 4.30 -13.77 6.81
N ALA A 195 3.85 -13.70 5.54
CA ALA A 195 4.27 -12.66 4.61
C ALA A 195 3.93 -11.26 5.12
N MET A 196 2.71 -11.06 5.63
CA MET A 196 2.31 -9.80 6.24
C MET A 196 3.19 -9.45 7.45
N ALA A 197 3.41 -10.40 8.35
CA ALA A 197 4.23 -10.17 9.54
C ALA A 197 5.68 -9.81 9.20
N ILE A 198 6.28 -10.48 8.23
CA ILE A 198 7.64 -10.18 7.73
C ILE A 198 7.67 -8.76 7.16
N THR A 199 6.69 -8.42 6.32
CA THR A 199 6.57 -7.11 5.68
C THR A 199 6.49 -5.99 6.69
N LEU A 200 5.59 -6.10 7.68
CA LEU A 200 5.40 -5.08 8.71
C LEU A 200 6.65 -4.89 9.57
N LYS A 201 7.31 -5.98 9.98
CA LYS A 201 8.55 -5.90 10.77
C LYS A 201 9.65 -5.09 10.09
N ASN A 202 9.76 -5.22 8.77
CA ASN A 202 10.76 -4.49 7.97
C ASN A 202 10.50 -2.98 7.92
N MET A 203 9.30 -2.53 8.26
CA MET A 203 8.86 -1.15 8.14
C MET A 203 8.55 -0.47 9.48
N LEU A 204 8.73 -1.18 10.61
CA LEU A 204 8.52 -0.62 11.94
C LEU A 204 9.41 0.62 12.16
N GLY A 205 8.81 1.68 12.71
CA GLY A 205 9.50 2.95 12.94
C GLY A 205 9.54 3.89 11.74
N LEU A 206 8.98 3.53 10.59
CA LEU A 206 8.94 4.41 9.42
C LEU A 206 8.04 5.62 9.71
N VAL A 207 8.66 6.80 9.76
CA VAL A 207 8.02 8.09 10.07
C VAL A 207 7.20 8.61 8.89
N CYS A 208 6.25 9.52 9.15
CA CYS A 208 5.53 10.26 8.12
C CYS A 208 5.93 11.74 8.16
N ASP A 209 6.80 12.14 7.23
CA ASP A 209 7.47 13.43 7.19
C ASP A 209 7.42 14.11 5.80
N PRO A 210 6.20 14.23 5.21
CA PRO A 210 6.05 14.72 3.84
C PRO A 210 6.48 16.17 3.70
N VAL A 211 7.30 16.46 2.67
CA VAL A 211 7.74 17.80 2.35
C VAL A 211 6.54 18.68 2.01
N ALA A 212 6.47 19.85 2.62
CA ALA A 212 5.36 20.78 2.49
C ALA A 212 3.97 20.21 2.90
N GLY A 213 3.92 19.06 3.57
CA GLY A 213 2.70 18.36 3.92
C GLY A 213 2.00 17.68 2.74
N LEU A 214 2.68 17.54 1.60
CA LEU A 214 2.12 16.99 0.37
C LEU A 214 2.46 15.51 0.19
N VAL A 215 1.51 14.74 -0.34
CA VAL A 215 1.69 13.29 -0.61
C VAL A 215 2.52 13.09 -1.89
N GLU A 216 3.73 13.66 -1.90
CA GLU A 216 4.65 13.64 -3.03
C GLU A 216 6.04 13.12 -2.60
N VAL A 217 6.78 13.91 -1.84
CA VAL A 217 8.12 13.57 -1.33
C VAL A 217 8.05 13.37 0.18
N PRO A 218 8.39 12.18 0.68
CA PRO A 218 8.94 10.99 0.01
C PRO A 218 7.91 9.94 -0.43
N CYS A 219 6.61 10.23 -0.37
CA CYS A 219 5.52 9.26 -0.47
C CYS A 219 5.59 8.39 -1.73
N VAL A 220 5.84 9.01 -2.92
CA VAL A 220 5.96 8.26 -4.18
C VAL A 220 7.06 7.19 -4.09
N LYS A 221 8.25 7.53 -3.57
CA LYS A 221 9.37 6.59 -3.41
C LYS A 221 9.14 5.56 -2.32
N ARG A 222 8.37 5.90 -1.27
CA ARG A 222 7.98 4.93 -0.22
C ARG A 222 7.00 3.88 -0.73
N ASN A 223 6.13 4.21 -1.67
CA ASN A 223 5.30 3.21 -2.34
C ASN A 223 6.14 2.20 -3.15
N ALA A 224 7.20 2.66 -3.82
CA ALA A 224 8.18 1.79 -4.48
C ALA A 224 8.82 0.80 -3.50
N MET A 225 9.28 1.30 -2.35
CA MET A 225 9.84 0.46 -1.28
C MET A 225 8.78 -0.53 -0.74
N GLY A 226 7.54 -0.06 -0.50
CA GLY A 226 6.46 -0.91 -0.03
C GLY A 226 6.15 -2.06 -0.97
N ALA A 227 6.11 -1.80 -2.28
CA ALA A 227 5.89 -2.82 -3.31
C ALA A 227 7.05 -3.85 -3.35
N SER A 228 8.29 -3.37 -3.26
CA SER A 228 9.48 -4.25 -3.23
C SER A 228 9.48 -5.14 -1.99
N ASN A 229 9.19 -4.58 -0.82
CA ASN A 229 9.12 -5.31 0.44
C ASN A 229 8.00 -6.38 0.40
N ALA A 230 6.84 -6.05 -0.18
CA ALA A 230 5.72 -6.97 -0.33
C ALA A 230 6.08 -8.21 -1.16
N ILE A 231 6.70 -8.03 -2.33
CA ILE A 231 7.13 -9.15 -3.18
C ILE A 231 8.18 -10.00 -2.47
N THR A 232 9.18 -9.35 -1.87
CA THR A 232 10.25 -10.06 -1.15
C THR A 232 9.69 -10.89 0.01
N ALA A 233 8.79 -10.33 0.80
CA ALA A 233 8.17 -11.05 1.92
C ALA A 233 7.26 -12.19 1.45
N ALA A 234 6.53 -12.00 0.35
CA ALA A 234 5.71 -13.05 -0.25
C ALA A 234 6.58 -14.24 -0.72
N ASP A 235 7.66 -13.98 -1.44
CA ASP A 235 8.61 -15.00 -1.87
C ASP A 235 9.23 -15.75 -0.68
N MET A 236 9.61 -15.01 0.40
CA MET A 236 10.12 -15.64 1.63
C MET A 236 9.10 -16.59 2.25
N ALA A 237 7.84 -16.15 2.40
CA ALA A 237 6.78 -16.96 3.00
C ALA A 237 6.43 -18.18 2.13
N LEU A 238 6.36 -18.03 0.81
CA LEU A 238 6.17 -19.13 -0.14
C LEU A 238 7.30 -20.14 -0.09
N ALA A 239 8.54 -19.67 0.14
CA ALA A 239 9.71 -20.53 0.34
C ALA A 239 9.72 -21.24 1.73
N GLY A 240 8.75 -20.96 2.60
CA GLY A 240 8.62 -21.56 3.93
C GLY A 240 9.32 -20.80 5.06
N VAL A 241 9.78 -19.56 4.81
CA VAL A 241 10.35 -18.72 5.87
C VAL A 241 9.22 -18.20 6.76
N THR A 242 9.38 -18.36 8.08
CA THR A 242 8.41 -17.92 9.09
C THR A 242 8.81 -16.62 9.76
N SER A 243 7.82 -15.85 10.18
CA SER A 243 8.03 -14.58 10.90
C SER A 243 8.64 -14.73 12.29
N ARG A 244 8.41 -15.85 12.97
CA ARG A 244 8.70 -16.12 14.39
C ARG A 244 7.82 -15.32 15.36
N ILE A 245 7.55 -14.04 15.09
CA ILE A 245 6.59 -13.24 15.84
C ILE A 245 5.26 -13.33 15.10
N PRO A 246 4.16 -13.75 15.74
CA PRO A 246 2.83 -13.82 15.13
C PRO A 246 2.39 -12.47 14.56
N CYS A 247 1.61 -12.51 13.47
CA CYS A 247 1.19 -11.31 12.75
C CYS A 247 0.45 -10.31 13.65
N ASP A 248 -0.45 -10.78 14.50
CA ASP A 248 -1.21 -9.92 15.41
C ASP A 248 -0.32 -9.20 16.42
N GLU A 249 0.75 -9.85 16.90
CA GLU A 249 1.73 -9.22 17.78
C GLU A 249 2.56 -8.16 17.04
N VAL A 250 2.89 -8.39 15.77
CA VAL A 250 3.60 -7.40 14.93
C VAL A 250 2.71 -6.18 14.68
N ILE A 251 1.42 -6.38 14.41
CA ILE A 251 0.43 -5.30 14.28
C ILE A 251 0.35 -4.48 15.57
N HIS A 252 0.30 -5.15 16.71
CA HIS A 252 0.27 -4.49 18.01
C HIS A 252 1.56 -3.71 18.30
N ALA A 253 2.73 -4.28 17.98
CA ALA A 253 4.02 -3.59 18.09
C ALA A 253 4.07 -2.34 17.21
N MET A 254 3.56 -2.41 15.97
CA MET A 254 3.43 -1.25 15.08
C MET A 254 2.57 -0.15 15.70
N PHE A 255 1.44 -0.52 16.32
CA PHE A 255 0.56 0.43 17.02
C PHE A 255 1.29 1.15 18.16
N LEU A 256 1.96 0.41 19.04
CA LEU A 256 2.70 0.99 20.17
C LEU A 256 3.86 1.90 19.72
N ILE A 257 4.59 1.51 18.68
CA ILE A 257 5.64 2.34 18.06
C ILE A 257 5.05 3.63 17.51
N GLY A 258 3.91 3.54 16.78
CA GLY A 258 3.20 4.71 16.28
C GLY A 258 2.78 5.68 17.39
N GLN A 259 2.27 5.17 18.51
CA GLN A 259 1.92 6.00 19.68
C GLN A 259 3.12 6.67 20.30
N SER A 260 4.29 6.03 20.32
CA SER A 260 5.53 6.59 20.87
C SER A 260 6.22 7.60 19.94
N MET A 261 5.79 7.68 18.69
CA MET A 261 6.38 8.57 17.68
C MET A 261 6.04 10.02 17.99
N PRO A 262 7.03 10.95 17.96
CA PRO A 262 6.77 12.39 18.14
C PRO A 262 5.78 12.92 17.10
N SER A 263 4.96 13.90 17.48
CA SER A 263 3.98 14.54 16.57
C SER A 263 4.66 15.12 15.33
N SER A 264 5.86 15.65 15.45
CA SER A 264 6.64 16.20 14.32
C SER A 264 7.00 15.16 13.25
N LEU A 265 6.83 13.86 13.53
CA LEU A 265 7.10 12.76 12.60
C LEU A 265 5.82 12.00 12.18
N ARG A 266 4.65 12.58 12.44
CA ARG A 266 3.33 12.04 12.12
C ARG A 266 2.54 12.96 11.20
N GLU A 267 3.04 13.15 9.97
CA GLU A 267 2.36 13.88 8.87
C GLU A 267 2.13 15.38 9.13
N THR A 268 2.86 15.99 10.06
CA THR A 268 2.71 17.40 10.41
C THR A 268 3.57 18.35 9.57
N ALA A 269 4.48 17.82 8.76
CA ALA A 269 5.52 18.57 8.04
C ALA A 269 6.44 19.40 8.96
N GLU A 270 6.48 19.09 10.25
CA GLU A 270 7.30 19.80 11.23
C GLU A 270 8.70 19.22 11.41
N GLY A 271 8.87 17.91 11.16
CA GLY A 271 10.11 17.16 11.39
C GLY A 271 10.58 16.36 10.18
N GLY A 272 11.62 15.56 10.39
CA GLY A 272 12.16 14.67 9.35
C GLY A 272 12.61 15.39 8.10
N LEU A 273 12.27 14.83 6.93
CA LEU A 273 12.62 15.39 5.63
C LEU A 273 12.02 16.78 5.40
N ALA A 274 10.79 17.01 5.87
CA ALA A 274 10.13 18.32 5.75
C ALA A 274 10.88 19.44 6.48
N ALA A 275 11.60 19.13 7.56
CA ALA A 275 12.37 20.10 8.35
C ALA A 275 13.79 20.35 7.80
N THR A 276 14.22 19.62 6.77
CA THR A 276 15.54 19.87 6.15
C THR A 276 15.59 21.23 5.47
N PRO A 277 16.80 21.85 5.33
CA PRO A 277 16.90 23.11 4.60
C PRO A 277 16.27 23.09 3.19
N THR A 278 16.45 21.97 2.48
CA THR A 278 15.81 21.77 1.16
C THR A 278 14.30 21.63 1.27
N GLY A 279 13.79 20.87 2.26
CA GLY A 279 12.35 20.74 2.49
C GLY A 279 11.68 22.09 2.74
N ARG A 280 12.27 22.93 3.58
CA ARG A 280 11.75 24.27 3.87
C ARG A 280 11.81 25.21 2.65
N ARG A 281 12.88 25.13 1.87
CA ARG A 281 12.99 25.90 0.62
C ARG A 281 11.89 25.50 -0.37
N LEU A 282 11.67 24.20 -0.58
CA LEU A 282 10.62 23.71 -1.49
C LEU A 282 9.22 24.10 -0.99
N GLU A 283 8.97 24.07 0.32
CA GLU A 283 7.70 24.56 0.90
C GLU A 283 7.48 26.04 0.57
N GLN A 284 8.53 26.88 0.68
CA GLN A 284 8.45 28.30 0.33
C GLN A 284 8.24 28.52 -1.18
N GLU A 285 8.87 27.74 -2.02
CA GLU A 285 8.69 27.80 -3.49
C GLU A 285 7.26 27.48 -3.89
N ILE A 286 6.62 26.49 -3.23
CA ILE A 286 5.25 26.06 -3.52
C ILE A 286 4.21 27.04 -2.98
N PHE A 287 4.34 27.48 -1.73
CA PHE A 287 3.30 28.22 -1.04
C PHE A 287 3.59 29.72 -0.89
N GLY A 288 4.84 30.17 -1.13
CA GLY A 288 5.27 31.55 -0.95
C GLY A 288 5.21 32.04 0.50
N ASN A 289 5.64 33.25 0.75
CA ASN A 289 5.76 33.83 2.09
C ASN A 289 4.42 34.24 2.74
N GLY A 290 3.28 33.83 2.23
CA GLY A 290 1.97 34.28 2.76
C GLY A 290 0.75 33.40 2.49
N ASN A 291 0.89 32.33 1.71
CA ASN A 291 -0.26 31.50 1.30
C ASN A 291 -0.42 30.17 2.05
N THR A 292 0.38 29.91 3.06
CA THR A 292 0.40 28.64 3.81
C THR A 292 -0.95 28.27 4.46
N VAL A 293 -1.79 29.25 4.78
CA VAL A 293 -3.09 29.01 5.46
C VAL A 293 -4.22 28.66 4.49
N LYS A 294 -4.19 29.15 3.25
CA LYS A 294 -5.30 28.95 2.30
C LYS A 294 -5.30 27.58 1.63
N LEU A 295 -4.13 27.00 1.38
CA LEU A 295 -4.03 25.68 0.73
C LEU A 295 -4.13 24.50 1.73
N LYS A 296 -3.71 24.68 2.99
CA LYS A 296 -3.94 23.68 4.05
C LYS A 296 -5.43 23.39 4.27
N ASN A 297 -6.31 24.38 4.05
CA ASN A 297 -7.76 24.20 4.18
C ASN A 297 -8.44 23.58 2.94
N LEU A 298 -7.73 23.44 1.82
CA LEU A 298 -8.25 22.81 0.59
C LEU A 298 -7.92 21.31 0.48
N ILE A 299 -6.98 20.83 1.31
CA ILE A 299 -6.47 19.43 1.26
C ILE A 299 -7.14 18.54 2.33
N ILE A 300 -7.96 19.12 3.22
CA ILE A 300 -8.61 18.41 4.35
C ILE A 300 -10.11 18.12 4.10
N THR A 301 -10.61 18.28 2.87
CA THR A 301 -12.00 17.89 2.55
C THR A 301 -12.06 16.68 1.66
#